data_9a5cefc53afc98e9cfb970aca3038839
#
_entry.id   9a5cefc53afc98e9cfb970aca3038839
#
_cell.length_a   1.000
_cell.length_b   1.000
_cell.length_c   1.000
_cell.angle_alpha   90.00
_cell.angle_beta   90.00
_cell.angle_gamma   90.00
#
_symmetry.space_group_name_H-M   'P 1'
#
loop_
_entity.id
_entity.type
_entity.pdbx_description
1 polymer ?
#
loop_
_entity_poly.entity_id
_entity_poly.type
_entity_poly.pdbx_seq_one_letter_code
_entity_poly.pdbx_strand_id
1 'polypeptide(L)'
;DSLFWRGSRPVPLTDEELKDYIKKDSIQVLRRSKPYLDSLDAKSNKPGFLSPLTGYTYKNSFEKWSVGYEGPLRSINFNTVQGWNSKAGLTFNKWYDDNQTNTLSAAVRADYGIAEDRLRFTANILRNFNWTDKLRFSLSGGSTVAQFNDTEPISPLINTFATLFFERNYMKLYELNFGRIGYSQEVFNGLHLYAAVAYETRK
;
A
#
# COMPACT_ATOMS: atom_id res chain seq x y z
N ASP A 1 29.58 -0.44 -14.86
CA ASP A 1 30.82 -0.92 -15.51
C ASP A 1 31.15 -0.20 -16.80
N SER A 2 31.51 1.09 -16.67
CA SER A 2 31.90 1.94 -17.79
C SER A 2 33.17 1.44 -18.49
N LEU A 3 34.07 0.79 -17.74
CA LEU A 3 35.32 0.22 -18.28
C LEU A 3 35.06 -1.00 -19.17
N PHE A 4 34.13 -1.89 -18.77
CA PHE A 4 33.73 -3.04 -19.59
C PHE A 4 33.18 -2.60 -20.95
N TRP A 5 32.26 -1.64 -20.93
CA TRP A 5 31.65 -1.14 -22.18
C TRP A 5 32.60 -0.37 -23.07
N ARG A 6 33.64 0.31 -22.52
CA ARG A 6 34.69 0.92 -23.30
C ARG A 6 35.49 -0.09 -24.14
N GLY A 7 35.79 -1.26 -23.57
CA GLY A 7 36.52 -2.32 -24.26
C GLY A 7 35.67 -3.18 -25.19
N SER A 8 34.34 -3.28 -24.92
CA SER A 8 33.44 -4.16 -25.69
C SER A 8 32.70 -3.50 -26.82
N ARG A 9 32.81 -2.17 -26.99
CA ARG A 9 32.10 -1.43 -28.03
C ARG A 9 32.89 -1.57 -29.36
N PRO A 10 32.22 -1.99 -30.44
CA PRO A 10 32.85 -2.07 -31.78
C PRO A 10 33.14 -0.69 -32.38
N VAL A 11 32.43 0.35 -31.94
CA VAL A 11 32.64 1.75 -32.36
C VAL A 11 32.86 2.61 -31.11
N PRO A 12 33.97 3.39 -31.04
CA PRO A 12 34.24 4.29 -29.94
C PRO A 12 33.20 5.42 -29.89
N LEU A 13 32.94 5.94 -28.67
CA LEU A 13 32.06 7.11 -28.52
C LEU A 13 32.68 8.35 -29.16
N THR A 14 31.85 9.17 -29.76
CA THR A 14 32.22 10.52 -30.15
C THR A 14 32.41 11.42 -28.94
N ASP A 15 33.14 12.54 -29.10
CA ASP A 15 33.33 13.52 -28.02
C ASP A 15 32.00 14.11 -27.48
N GLU A 16 31.02 14.27 -28.36
CA GLU A 16 29.69 14.76 -28.02
C GLU A 16 28.93 13.74 -27.17
N GLU A 17 28.94 12.47 -27.54
CA GLU A 17 28.34 11.39 -26.78
C GLU A 17 28.99 11.23 -25.43
N LEU A 18 30.33 11.33 -25.35
CA LEU A 18 31.04 11.25 -24.08
C LEU A 18 30.64 12.39 -23.14
N LYS A 19 30.54 13.62 -23.63
CA LYS A 19 30.08 14.77 -22.87
C LYS A 19 28.64 14.60 -22.40
N ASP A 20 27.76 14.05 -23.23
CA ASP A 20 26.37 13.79 -22.87
C ASP A 20 26.24 12.70 -21.75
N TYR A 21 27.05 11.64 -21.86
CA TYR A 21 27.11 10.63 -20.79
C TYR A 21 27.58 11.22 -19.47
N ILE A 22 28.65 12.01 -19.44
CA ILE A 22 29.16 12.66 -18.22
C ILE A 22 28.10 13.59 -17.63
N LYS A 23 27.41 14.36 -18.49
CA LYS A 23 26.32 15.24 -18.05
C LYS A 23 25.15 14.48 -17.45
N LYS A 24 24.71 13.40 -18.10
CA LYS A 24 23.63 12.54 -17.61
C LYS A 24 23.98 11.87 -16.28
N ASP A 25 25.22 11.38 -16.16
CA ASP A 25 25.71 10.78 -14.92
C ASP A 25 25.73 11.79 -13.77
N SER A 26 26.25 12.99 -14.03
CA SER A 26 26.25 14.09 -13.04
C SER A 26 24.83 14.47 -12.58
N ILE A 27 23.88 14.55 -13.53
CA ILE A 27 22.46 14.81 -13.22
C ILE A 27 21.87 13.66 -12.40
N GLN A 28 22.20 12.42 -12.72
CA GLN A 28 21.71 11.25 -11.98
C GLN A 28 22.25 11.24 -10.56
N VAL A 29 23.52 11.51 -10.35
CA VAL A 29 24.13 11.64 -9.02
C VAL A 29 23.45 12.76 -8.22
N LEU A 30 23.24 13.92 -8.85
CA LEU A 30 22.54 15.04 -8.19
C LEU A 30 21.11 14.64 -7.77
N ARG A 31 20.35 13.99 -8.65
CA ARG A 31 18.96 13.55 -8.38
C ARG A 31 18.84 12.51 -7.26
N ARG A 32 19.91 11.74 -7.04
CA ARG A 32 20.00 10.76 -5.94
C ARG A 32 20.56 11.34 -4.65
N SER A 33 21.06 12.58 -4.69
CA SER A 33 21.64 13.23 -3.51
C SER A 33 20.58 13.53 -2.46
N LYS A 34 20.98 13.44 -1.20
CA LYS A 34 20.10 13.74 -0.06
C LYS A 34 19.50 15.15 -0.15
N PRO A 35 20.26 16.23 -0.40
CA PRO A 35 19.70 17.58 -0.49
C PRO A 35 18.63 17.74 -1.56
N TYR A 36 18.80 17.07 -2.72
CA TYR A 36 17.83 17.13 -3.79
C TYR A 36 16.52 16.40 -3.40
N LEU A 37 16.63 15.17 -2.87
CA LEU A 37 15.48 14.39 -2.44
C LEU A 37 14.73 15.05 -1.27
N ASP A 38 15.46 15.58 -0.29
CA ASP A 38 14.88 16.33 0.84
C ASP A 38 14.12 17.57 0.34
N SER A 39 14.61 18.26 -0.69
CA SER A 39 13.94 19.42 -1.29
C SER A 39 12.62 19.04 -2.00
N LEU A 40 12.57 17.88 -2.64
CA LEU A 40 11.35 17.34 -3.26
C LEU A 40 10.36 16.90 -2.18
N ASP A 41 10.84 16.19 -1.17
CA ASP A 41 10.01 15.71 -0.06
C ASP A 41 9.44 16.90 0.74
N ALA A 42 10.19 17.95 0.97
CA ALA A 42 9.70 19.15 1.65
C ALA A 42 8.55 19.86 0.92
N LYS A 43 8.47 19.71 -0.41
CA LYS A 43 7.34 20.22 -1.20
C LYS A 43 6.10 19.34 -1.09
N SER A 44 6.28 18.02 -1.11
CA SER A 44 5.20 17.03 -1.07
C SER A 44 4.68 16.76 0.35
N ASN A 45 5.54 16.86 1.36
CA ASN A 45 5.24 16.60 2.76
C ASN A 45 4.59 17.80 3.49
N LYS A 46 3.70 18.52 2.80
CA LYS A 46 2.93 19.63 3.40
C LYS A 46 1.50 19.17 3.65
N PRO A 47 1.09 18.99 4.91
CA PRO A 47 -0.29 18.67 5.20
C PRO A 47 -1.20 19.85 4.82
N GLY A 48 -2.28 19.56 4.14
CA GLY A 48 -3.34 20.56 3.88
C GLY A 48 -4.28 20.71 5.07
N PHE A 49 -5.11 21.75 5.07
CA PHE A 49 -6.09 22.00 6.13
C PHE A 49 -7.07 20.82 6.33
N LEU A 50 -7.43 20.14 5.25
CA LEU A 50 -8.34 18.98 5.29
C LEU A 50 -7.63 17.64 5.54
N SER A 51 -6.31 17.61 5.67
CA SER A 51 -5.54 16.38 5.87
C SER A 51 -6.00 15.53 7.07
N PRO A 52 -6.42 16.08 8.20
CA PRO A 52 -6.95 15.29 9.31
C PRO A 52 -8.21 14.48 8.94
N LEU A 53 -8.99 14.97 7.98
CA LEU A 53 -10.21 14.30 7.51
C LEU A 53 -9.99 13.41 6.29
N THR A 54 -9.14 13.86 5.36
CA THR A 54 -8.92 13.18 4.07
C THR A 54 -7.75 12.21 4.07
N GLY A 55 -6.84 12.35 5.04
CA GLY A 55 -5.61 11.59 5.12
C GLY A 55 -4.40 12.38 4.60
N TYR A 56 -3.23 11.89 4.98
CA TYR A 56 -1.94 12.49 4.67
C TYR A 56 -0.85 11.42 4.64
N THR A 57 0.14 11.61 3.78
CA THR A 57 1.31 10.72 3.72
C THR A 57 2.58 11.55 3.80
N TYR A 58 3.39 11.25 4.79
CA TYR A 58 4.76 11.74 4.90
C TYR A 58 5.70 10.74 4.24
N LYS A 59 6.61 11.24 3.39
CA LYS A 59 7.58 10.43 2.68
C LYS A 59 8.98 10.94 2.94
N ASN A 60 9.92 10.02 3.17
CA ASN A 60 11.35 10.27 3.15
C ASN A 60 11.96 9.46 2.00
N SER A 61 12.23 10.12 0.89
CA SER A 61 12.71 9.48 -0.33
C SER A 61 14.17 9.01 -0.20
N PHE A 62 15.00 9.72 0.57
CA PHE A 62 16.39 9.34 0.78
C PHE A 62 16.50 8.08 1.65
N GLU A 63 15.77 8.04 2.76
CA GLU A 63 15.72 6.89 3.67
C GLU A 63 14.78 5.79 3.17
N LYS A 64 14.06 6.02 2.07
CA LYS A 64 13.16 5.08 1.41
C LYS A 64 12.06 4.54 2.33
N TRP A 65 11.36 5.40 3.02
CA TRP A 65 10.18 5.03 3.81
C TRP A 65 9.07 6.07 3.72
N SER A 66 7.87 5.65 4.06
CA SER A 66 6.73 6.55 4.20
C SER A 66 5.81 6.11 5.34
N VAL A 67 5.18 7.10 5.97
CA VAL A 67 4.09 6.90 6.93
C VAL A 67 2.86 7.61 6.39
N GLY A 68 1.77 6.88 6.27
CA GLY A 68 0.48 7.41 5.83
C GLY A 68 -0.55 7.37 6.94
N TYR A 69 -1.40 8.38 6.97
CA TYR A 69 -2.64 8.41 7.72
C TYR A 69 -3.81 8.40 6.72
N GLU A 70 -4.69 7.42 6.83
CA GLU A 70 -5.93 7.32 6.05
C GLU A 70 -7.03 8.00 6.85
N GLY A 71 -7.53 9.14 6.36
CA GLY A 71 -8.54 9.91 7.07
C GLY A 71 -9.94 9.34 6.90
N PRO A 72 -10.83 9.54 7.89
CA PRO A 72 -12.16 8.94 7.95
C PRO A 72 -13.08 9.38 6.81
N LEU A 73 -12.91 10.57 6.27
CA LEU A 73 -13.81 11.12 5.24
C LEU A 73 -13.84 10.28 3.95
N ARG A 74 -12.76 9.57 3.64
CA ARG A 74 -12.66 8.75 2.42
C ARG A 74 -13.47 7.46 2.46
N SER A 75 -13.88 7.04 3.64
CA SER A 75 -14.51 5.74 3.88
C SER A 75 -15.88 5.86 4.56
N ILE A 76 -16.47 7.06 4.55
CA ILE A 76 -17.83 7.25 5.08
C ILE A 76 -18.82 6.49 4.22
N ASN A 77 -19.55 5.58 4.86
CA ASN A 77 -20.61 4.80 4.23
C ASN A 77 -21.79 4.63 5.19
N PHE A 78 -22.90 4.19 4.66
CA PHE A 78 -24.07 3.81 5.44
C PHE A 78 -24.50 2.40 5.07
N ASN A 79 -24.75 1.58 6.08
CA ASN A 79 -25.39 0.27 5.96
C ASN A 79 -26.33 0.02 7.12
N THR A 80 -27.22 -0.94 6.98
CA THR A 80 -28.27 -1.24 8.00
C THR A 80 -27.76 -1.86 9.28
N VAL A 81 -26.52 -2.35 9.31
CA VAL A 81 -25.91 -3.00 10.49
C VAL A 81 -25.18 -1.96 11.35
N GLN A 82 -24.25 -1.24 10.74
CA GLN A 82 -23.40 -0.26 11.41
C GLN A 82 -24.01 1.15 11.49
N GLY A 83 -25.06 1.42 10.71
CA GLY A 83 -25.52 2.78 10.42
C GLY A 83 -24.46 3.55 9.61
N TRP A 84 -24.24 4.80 9.96
CA TRP A 84 -23.09 5.53 9.45
C TRP A 84 -21.80 4.95 10.00
N ASN A 85 -20.89 4.62 9.15
CA ASN A 85 -19.60 4.05 9.51
C ASN A 85 -18.47 4.73 8.74
N SER A 86 -17.29 4.67 9.34
CA SER A 86 -16.08 5.21 8.74
C SER A 86 -14.85 4.46 9.25
N LYS A 87 -13.79 4.48 8.44
CA LYS A 87 -12.50 3.86 8.73
C LYS A 87 -11.41 4.91 8.76
N ALA A 88 -10.50 4.78 9.71
CA ALA A 88 -9.26 5.54 9.76
C ALA A 88 -8.09 4.56 9.90
N GLY A 89 -6.93 4.91 9.36
CA GLY A 89 -5.82 3.98 9.37
C GLY A 89 -4.46 4.65 9.38
N LEU A 90 -3.47 3.86 9.79
CA LEU A 90 -2.05 4.21 9.68
C LEU A 90 -1.39 3.18 8.78
N THR A 91 -0.55 3.66 7.88
CA THR A 91 0.24 2.83 6.97
C THR A 91 1.72 3.16 7.12
N PHE A 92 2.56 2.16 7.07
CA PHE A 92 4.01 2.28 7.02
C PHE A 92 4.54 1.49 5.85
N ASN A 93 5.40 2.10 5.04
CA ASN A 93 6.09 1.44 3.95
C ASN A 93 7.58 1.73 4.01
N LYS A 94 8.40 0.69 3.82
CA LYS A 94 9.85 0.77 3.71
C LYS A 94 10.29 0.03 2.45
N TRP A 95 11.13 0.67 1.67
CA TRP A 95 11.77 0.10 0.49
C TRP A 95 13.26 -0.11 0.80
N TYR A 96 13.78 -1.28 0.51
CA TYR A 96 15.18 -1.62 0.78
C TYR A 96 16.04 -1.51 -0.48
N ASP A 97 15.39 -1.41 -1.64
CA ASP A 97 16.03 -1.27 -2.96
C ASP A 97 15.41 -0.10 -3.75
N ASP A 98 16.11 0.33 -4.82
CA ASP A 98 15.65 1.42 -5.69
C ASP A 98 14.47 1.00 -6.57
N ASN A 99 14.37 -0.30 -6.89
CA ASN A 99 13.32 -0.86 -7.74
C ASN A 99 12.02 -1.16 -6.98
N GLN A 100 11.98 -0.94 -5.67
CA GLN A 100 10.84 -1.22 -4.78
C GLN A 100 10.37 -2.68 -4.82
N THR A 101 11.29 -3.61 -5.07
CA THR A 101 11.00 -5.04 -5.09
C THR A 101 11.16 -5.68 -3.71
N ASN A 102 12.07 -5.13 -2.90
CA ASN A 102 12.31 -5.52 -1.53
C ASN A 102 11.61 -4.51 -0.60
N THR A 103 10.44 -4.90 -0.07
CA THR A 103 9.56 -3.96 0.64
C THR A 103 9.02 -4.56 1.93
N LEU A 104 8.79 -3.69 2.91
CA LEU A 104 7.99 -3.96 4.10
C LEU A 104 6.82 -2.97 4.11
N SER A 105 5.61 -3.48 4.14
CA SER A 105 4.39 -2.69 4.30
C SER A 105 3.64 -3.16 5.54
N ALA A 106 3.22 -2.23 6.37
CA ALA A 106 2.37 -2.49 7.52
C ALA A 106 1.22 -1.49 7.54
N ALA A 107 0.03 -1.95 7.92
CA ALA A 107 -1.10 -1.06 8.10
C ALA A 107 -1.96 -1.52 9.27
N VAL A 108 -2.52 -0.54 9.99
CA VAL A 108 -3.54 -0.76 11.03
C VAL A 108 -4.71 0.15 10.69
N ARG A 109 -5.92 -0.39 10.71
CA ARG A 109 -7.15 0.36 10.45
C ARG A 109 -8.13 0.15 11.58
N ALA A 110 -8.77 1.23 11.98
CA ALA A 110 -9.91 1.25 12.90
C ALA A 110 -11.19 1.51 12.08
N ASP A 111 -12.22 0.74 12.33
CA ASP A 111 -13.56 0.86 11.74
C ASP A 111 -14.56 1.11 12.86
N TYR A 112 -15.33 2.18 12.77
CA TYR A 112 -16.36 2.52 13.75
C TYR A 112 -17.72 2.70 13.09
N GLY A 113 -18.72 2.01 13.62
CA GLY A 113 -20.11 2.12 13.22
C GLY A 113 -20.97 2.75 14.32
N ILE A 114 -21.68 3.83 13.98
CA ILE A 114 -22.45 4.62 14.97
C ILE A 114 -23.61 3.82 15.57
N ALA A 115 -24.33 3.05 14.73
CA ALA A 115 -25.52 2.32 15.20
C ALA A 115 -25.16 1.13 16.09
N GLU A 116 -24.00 0.50 15.90
CA GLU A 116 -23.52 -0.59 16.73
C GLU A 116 -22.74 -0.12 17.96
N ASP A 117 -22.23 1.13 17.93
CA ASP A 117 -21.29 1.67 18.93
C ASP A 117 -20.08 0.77 19.17
N ARG A 118 -19.54 0.22 18.08
CA ARG A 118 -18.41 -0.73 18.14
C ARG A 118 -17.24 -0.24 17.32
N LEU A 119 -16.08 -0.30 17.96
CA LEU A 119 -14.79 -0.06 17.32
C LEU A 119 -14.13 -1.40 16.98
N ARG A 120 -13.75 -1.58 15.73
CA ARG A 120 -13.05 -2.76 15.22
C ARG A 120 -11.69 -2.38 14.72
N PHE A 121 -10.75 -3.30 14.78
CA PHE A 121 -9.39 -3.09 14.29
C PHE A 121 -8.99 -4.22 13.37
N THR A 122 -8.28 -3.84 12.31
CA THR A 122 -7.57 -4.77 11.43
C THR A 122 -6.12 -4.34 11.30
N ALA A 123 -5.23 -5.32 11.24
CA ALA A 123 -3.81 -5.08 10.98
C ALA A 123 -3.33 -6.01 9.86
N ASN A 124 -2.41 -5.52 9.05
CA ASN A 124 -1.73 -6.32 8.06
C ASN A 124 -0.26 -5.94 7.93
N ILE A 125 0.58 -6.94 7.73
CA ILE A 125 2.01 -6.81 7.45
C ILE A 125 2.30 -7.62 6.20
N LEU A 126 3.01 -7.02 5.26
CA LEU A 126 3.45 -7.64 4.03
C LEU A 126 4.95 -7.41 3.86
N ARG A 127 5.72 -8.48 3.73
CA ARG A 127 7.16 -8.43 3.50
C ARG A 127 7.49 -9.11 2.17
N ASN A 128 8.00 -8.34 1.23
CA ASN A 128 8.60 -8.84 -0.02
C ASN A 128 10.12 -8.77 0.14
N PHE A 129 10.85 -9.85 -0.17
CA PHE A 129 12.28 -9.92 0.11
C PHE A 129 13.15 -9.59 -1.11
N ASN A 130 12.84 -10.15 -2.26
CA ASN A 130 13.65 -9.92 -3.44
C ASN A 130 12.83 -10.11 -4.73
N TRP A 131 13.48 -9.72 -5.83
CA TRP A 131 12.91 -9.90 -7.16
C TRP A 131 13.07 -11.31 -7.69
N THR A 132 14.20 -11.97 -7.37
CA THR A 132 14.61 -13.25 -8.00
C THR A 132 13.66 -14.38 -7.60
N ASP A 133 13.48 -14.58 -6.30
CA ASP A 133 12.68 -15.70 -5.78
C ASP A 133 11.25 -15.29 -5.45
N LYS A 134 10.93 -13.99 -5.61
CA LYS A 134 9.62 -13.39 -5.29
C LYS A 134 9.08 -13.83 -3.92
N LEU A 135 10.00 -14.02 -2.97
CA LEU A 135 9.69 -14.48 -1.63
C LEU A 135 8.84 -13.42 -0.91
N ARG A 136 7.67 -13.84 -0.45
CA ARG A 136 6.69 -12.98 0.22
C ARG A 136 6.13 -13.65 1.47
N PHE A 137 6.11 -12.91 2.57
CA PHE A 137 5.36 -13.24 3.77
C PHE A 137 4.24 -12.22 3.99
N SER A 138 3.08 -12.70 4.40
CA SER A 138 1.95 -11.87 4.79
C SER A 138 1.39 -12.33 6.13
N LEU A 139 1.07 -11.37 6.97
CA LEU A 139 0.37 -11.56 8.24
C LEU A 139 -0.78 -10.56 8.28
N SER A 140 -1.99 -11.03 8.53
CA SER A 140 -3.14 -10.15 8.70
C SER A 140 -4.09 -10.71 9.74
N GLY A 141 -4.82 -9.82 10.39
CA GLY A 141 -5.81 -10.23 11.38
C GLY A 141 -6.58 -9.06 11.98
N GLY A 142 -7.63 -9.40 12.69
CA GLY A 142 -8.47 -8.43 13.38
C GLY A 142 -9.94 -8.75 13.29
N SER A 143 -10.74 -7.72 13.52
CA SER A 143 -12.20 -7.74 13.43
C SER A 143 -12.68 -6.72 12.39
N THR A 144 -13.61 -7.12 11.54
CA THR A 144 -14.21 -6.23 10.51
C THR A 144 -15.63 -6.70 10.19
N VAL A 145 -16.37 -5.84 9.49
CA VAL A 145 -17.64 -6.22 8.86
C VAL A 145 -17.36 -6.54 7.41
N ALA A 146 -17.74 -7.72 6.98
CA ALA A 146 -17.55 -8.24 5.63
C ALA A 146 -18.88 -8.54 4.93
N GLN A 147 -18.89 -8.50 3.61
CA GLN A 147 -20.04 -8.96 2.83
C GLN A 147 -20.06 -10.50 2.80
N PHE A 148 -21.27 -11.07 2.78
CA PHE A 148 -21.46 -12.52 2.74
C PHE A 148 -20.86 -13.15 1.48
N ASN A 149 -20.79 -12.38 0.40
CA ASN A 149 -20.15 -12.79 -0.83
C ASN A 149 -18.69 -12.35 -0.85
N ASP A 150 -17.75 -13.27 -0.93
CA ASP A 150 -16.29 -13.03 -0.80
C ASP A 150 -15.73 -12.10 -1.91
N THR A 151 -16.45 -11.94 -3.02
CA THR A 151 -16.03 -11.07 -4.13
C THR A 151 -16.45 -9.60 -3.96
N GLU A 152 -17.09 -9.24 -2.86
CA GLU A 152 -17.64 -7.89 -2.62
C GLU A 152 -18.35 -7.29 -3.83
N PRO A 153 -19.38 -7.97 -4.40
CA PRO A 153 -20.00 -7.56 -5.65
C PRO A 153 -20.75 -6.24 -5.55
N ILE A 154 -21.02 -5.76 -4.33
CA ILE A 154 -21.80 -4.55 -4.09
C ILE A 154 -20.88 -3.49 -3.47
N SER A 155 -20.72 -2.37 -4.19
CA SER A 155 -19.99 -1.23 -3.69
C SER A 155 -20.67 -0.66 -2.44
N PRO A 156 -19.94 -0.43 -1.32
CA PRO A 156 -20.50 0.20 -0.13
C PRO A 156 -21.14 1.56 -0.41
N LEU A 157 -20.58 2.33 -1.33
CA LEU A 157 -21.10 3.64 -1.71
C LEU A 157 -22.44 3.52 -2.46
N ILE A 158 -22.54 2.57 -3.41
CA ILE A 158 -23.82 2.33 -4.12
C ILE A 158 -24.88 1.85 -3.13
N ASN A 159 -24.52 0.93 -2.21
CA ASN A 159 -25.46 0.48 -1.18
C ASN A 159 -25.89 1.61 -0.24
N THR A 160 -25.00 2.55 0.08
CA THR A 160 -25.33 3.74 0.87
C THR A 160 -26.44 4.55 0.19
N PHE A 161 -26.29 4.87 -1.10
CA PHE A 161 -27.32 5.57 -1.86
C PHE A 161 -28.61 4.77 -1.96
N ALA A 162 -28.53 3.49 -2.26
CA ALA A 162 -29.70 2.62 -2.38
C ALA A 162 -30.48 2.53 -1.05
N THR A 163 -29.79 2.43 0.07
CA THR A 163 -30.42 2.33 1.38
C THR A 163 -31.04 3.64 1.83
N LEU A 164 -30.34 4.79 1.63
CA LEU A 164 -30.80 6.08 2.11
C LEU A 164 -31.95 6.68 1.25
N PHE A 165 -31.91 6.49 -0.06
CA PHE A 165 -32.86 7.14 -0.97
C PHE A 165 -33.96 6.20 -1.50
N PHE A 166 -33.69 4.89 -1.51
CA PHE A 166 -34.63 3.91 -2.07
C PHE A 166 -35.05 2.84 -1.06
N GLU A 167 -34.63 2.93 0.21
CA GLU A 167 -34.92 1.97 1.28
C GLU A 167 -34.52 0.52 0.91
N ARG A 168 -33.54 0.37 0.03
CA ARG A 168 -33.07 -0.92 -0.47
C ARG A 168 -31.66 -1.22 -0.01
N ASN A 169 -31.53 -2.21 0.87
CA ASN A 169 -30.23 -2.74 1.29
C ASN A 169 -29.89 -4.00 0.50
N TYR A 170 -28.85 -3.93 -0.32
CA TYR A 170 -28.39 -5.07 -1.12
C TYR A 170 -27.26 -5.85 -0.45
N MET A 171 -26.60 -5.26 0.58
CA MET A 171 -25.47 -5.89 1.24
C MET A 171 -25.95 -6.76 2.39
N LYS A 172 -25.59 -8.07 2.35
CA LYS A 172 -25.67 -8.96 3.50
C LYS A 172 -24.32 -8.95 4.19
N LEU A 173 -24.31 -8.51 5.44
CA LEU A 173 -23.11 -8.27 6.23
C LEU A 173 -23.03 -9.24 7.39
N TYR A 174 -21.82 -9.62 7.76
CA TYR A 174 -21.50 -10.40 8.95
C TYR A 174 -20.25 -9.87 9.63
N GLU A 175 -20.11 -10.12 10.90
CA GLU A 175 -18.87 -9.83 11.63
C GLU A 175 -17.86 -10.94 11.37
N LEU A 176 -16.68 -10.54 10.89
CA LEU A 176 -15.56 -11.41 10.63
C LEU A 176 -14.43 -11.11 11.62
N ASN A 177 -14.06 -12.10 12.44
CA ASN A 177 -12.82 -12.08 13.19
C ASN A 177 -11.88 -13.08 12.57
N PHE A 178 -10.66 -12.64 12.22
CA PHE A 178 -9.75 -13.47 11.44
C PHE A 178 -8.29 -13.28 11.82
N GLY A 179 -7.51 -14.33 11.59
CA GLY A 179 -6.06 -14.30 11.57
C GLY A 179 -5.56 -15.12 10.39
N ARG A 180 -4.68 -14.56 9.59
CA ARG A 180 -4.16 -15.22 8.38
C ARG A 180 -2.67 -15.02 8.27
N ILE A 181 -1.95 -16.10 7.97
CA ILE A 181 -0.53 -16.11 7.64
C ILE A 181 -0.40 -16.69 6.24
N GLY A 182 0.33 -16.00 5.38
CA GLY A 182 0.58 -16.44 4.01
C GLY A 182 2.07 -16.40 3.67
N TYR A 183 2.46 -17.36 2.85
CA TYR A 183 3.78 -17.51 2.29
C TYR A 183 3.68 -17.72 0.80
N SER A 184 4.53 -17.08 0.01
CA SER A 184 4.68 -17.40 -1.41
C SER A 184 6.12 -17.22 -1.87
N GLN A 185 6.56 -18.07 -2.79
CA GLN A 185 7.91 -18.05 -3.36
C GLN A 185 7.90 -18.65 -4.77
N GLU A 186 8.73 -18.14 -5.65
CA GLU A 186 9.11 -18.80 -6.89
C GLU A 186 10.29 -19.75 -6.61
N VAL A 187 10.01 -21.05 -6.52
CA VAL A 187 11.01 -22.08 -6.15
C VAL A 187 11.93 -22.40 -7.33
N PHE A 188 11.37 -22.45 -8.53
CA PHE A 188 12.07 -22.61 -9.80
C PHE A 188 11.45 -21.64 -10.81
N ASN A 189 12.17 -21.35 -11.89
CA ASN A 189 11.68 -20.47 -12.93
C ASN A 189 10.29 -20.92 -13.44
N GLY A 190 9.26 -20.12 -13.18
CA GLY A 190 7.87 -20.41 -13.52
C GLY A 190 7.11 -21.30 -12.52
N LEU A 191 7.76 -21.86 -11.47
CA LEU A 191 7.09 -22.64 -10.43
C LEU A 191 6.88 -21.80 -9.17
N HIS A 192 5.65 -21.37 -8.92
CA HIS A 192 5.26 -20.63 -7.74
C HIS A 192 4.64 -21.52 -6.69
N LEU A 193 5.21 -21.50 -5.48
CA LEU A 193 4.63 -22.12 -4.30
C LEU A 193 3.83 -21.06 -3.53
N TYR A 194 2.61 -21.41 -3.15
CA TYR A 194 1.77 -20.60 -2.25
C TYR A 194 1.26 -21.47 -1.11
N ALA A 195 1.40 -21.00 0.12
CA ALA A 195 0.85 -21.63 1.32
C ALA A 195 0.20 -20.57 2.20
N ALA A 196 -0.97 -20.86 2.73
CA ALA A 196 -1.64 -19.97 3.68
C ALA A 196 -2.37 -20.78 4.76
N VAL A 197 -2.39 -20.23 5.97
CA VAL A 197 -3.20 -20.71 7.08
C VAL A 197 -4.07 -19.56 7.54
N ALA A 198 -5.36 -19.81 7.66
CA ALA A 198 -6.33 -18.84 8.15
C ALA A 198 -7.22 -19.45 9.22
N TYR A 199 -7.51 -18.66 10.24
CA TYR A 199 -8.55 -18.94 11.23
C TYR A 199 -9.58 -17.81 11.14
N GLU A 200 -10.84 -18.16 11.00
CA GLU A 200 -11.94 -17.21 10.83
C GLU A 200 -13.14 -17.62 11.71
N THR A 201 -13.74 -16.63 12.35
CA THR A 201 -15.05 -16.77 12.98
C THR A 201 -16.01 -15.75 12.39
N ARG A 202 -17.17 -16.20 12.02
CA ARG A 202 -18.25 -15.41 11.40
C ARG A 202 -19.46 -15.37 12.34
N LYS A 203 -20.00 -14.16 12.55
CA LYS A 203 -21.20 -13.94 13.39
C LYS A 203 -22.23 -13.11 12.64
#